data_3b6b26645f29828fef6fc6462c0734af
#
_entry.id   3b6b26645f29828fef6fc6462c0734af
#
_cell.length_a   1.000
_cell.length_b   1.000
_cell.length_c   1.000
_cell.angle_alpha   90.00
_cell.angle_beta   90.00
_cell.angle_gamma   90.00
#
_symmetry.space_group_name_H-M   'P 1'
#
loop_
_entity.id
_entity.type
_entity.pdbx_description
1 polymer ?
#
loop_
_entity_poly.entity_id
_entity_poly.type
_entity_poly.pdbx_seq_one_letter_code
_entity_poly.pdbx_strand_id
1 'polypeptide(L)'
;MSCYNTRILTTRKGYFMGMTMTQKILADHAGLPKVQAGELIEVGLDMVLGNDVTAPVAIKELSKFKDNKVFDKDKIALVPDHFTPNKDIKSAENCKCMRDYAISNDITNYFEVGCMGIEHALLPEQ
;
A
#
# COMPACT_ATOMS: atom_id res chain seq x y z
N MET A 1 -14.68 -26.23 -4.72
CA MET A 1 -14.48 -27.26 -3.68
C MET A 1 -13.23 -26.90 -2.89
N SER A 2 -13.45 -26.62 -1.64
CA SER A 2 -12.55 -26.12 -0.61
C SER A 2 -11.34 -27.02 -0.34
N CYS A 3 -10.18 -26.42 -0.07
CA CYS A 3 -9.14 -27.04 0.76
C CYS A 3 -8.48 -25.98 1.61
N TYR A 4 -9.09 -25.68 2.74
CA TYR A 4 -8.39 -25.02 3.86
C TYR A 4 -7.50 -26.07 4.52
N ASN A 5 -6.20 -25.92 4.35
CA ASN A 5 -5.22 -26.79 4.99
C ASN A 5 -4.91 -26.25 6.39
N THR A 6 -5.69 -26.68 7.38
CA THR A 6 -5.48 -26.36 8.79
C THR A 6 -4.25 -27.14 9.30
N ARG A 7 -3.07 -26.54 9.27
CA ARG A 7 -1.93 -27.08 10.00
C ARG A 7 -2.09 -26.78 11.49
N ILE A 8 -2.44 -27.81 12.24
CA ILE A 8 -2.41 -27.80 13.71
C ILE A 8 -0.93 -27.73 14.13
N LEU A 9 -0.51 -26.58 14.64
CA LEU A 9 0.81 -26.41 15.26
C LEU A 9 0.77 -26.97 16.68
N THR A 10 1.47 -28.07 16.91
CA THR A 10 1.71 -28.67 18.21
C THR A 10 2.55 -27.73 19.07
N THR A 11 1.96 -27.27 20.18
CA THR A 11 2.54 -26.34 21.14
C THR A 11 3.61 -26.99 22.03
N ARG A 12 4.84 -26.47 21.97
CA ARG A 12 5.78 -26.60 23.12
C ARG A 12 5.40 -25.53 24.15
N LYS A 13 5.22 -25.94 25.43
CA LYS A 13 4.98 -25.05 26.57
C LYS A 13 6.18 -24.11 26.78
N GLY A 14 6.10 -22.91 26.24
CA GLY A 14 6.88 -21.74 26.62
C GLY A 14 5.87 -20.62 26.88
N TYR A 15 6.12 -19.74 27.85
CA TYR A 15 5.31 -18.57 28.11
C TYR A 15 5.15 -17.76 26.80
N PHE A 16 4.04 -17.93 26.12
CA PHE A 16 3.69 -17.13 24.96
C PHE A 16 3.29 -15.74 25.44
N MET A 17 4.20 -14.79 25.41
CA MET A 17 3.79 -13.39 25.33
C MET A 17 3.00 -13.24 24.04
N GLY A 18 1.71 -12.88 24.16
CA GLY A 18 0.85 -12.69 23.01
C GLY A 18 1.41 -11.58 22.09
N MET A 19 1.37 -11.78 20.78
CA MET A 19 1.70 -10.74 19.81
C MET A 19 0.56 -9.70 19.73
N THR A 20 0.92 -8.43 19.55
CA THR A 20 -0.03 -7.39 19.17
C THR A 20 -0.62 -7.69 17.79
N MET A 21 -1.70 -7.03 17.43
CA MET A 21 -2.30 -7.14 16.09
C MET A 21 -1.27 -6.82 14.99
N THR A 22 -0.51 -5.74 15.15
CA THR A 22 0.56 -5.35 14.23
C THR A 22 1.64 -6.43 14.09
N GLN A 23 2.09 -7.01 15.22
CA GLN A 23 3.08 -8.08 15.17
C GLN A 23 2.56 -9.33 14.45
N LYS A 24 1.28 -9.67 14.62
CA LYS A 24 0.65 -10.79 13.91
C LYS A 24 0.62 -10.57 12.40
N ILE A 25 0.20 -9.39 11.96
CA ILE A 25 0.14 -9.01 10.54
C ILE A 25 1.54 -9.04 9.93
N LEU A 26 2.51 -8.39 10.57
CA LEU A 26 3.89 -8.35 10.08
C LEU A 26 4.54 -9.74 10.05
N ALA A 27 4.29 -10.57 11.05
CA ALA A 27 4.80 -11.94 11.10
C ALA A 27 4.25 -12.80 9.95
N ASP A 28 2.95 -12.67 9.67
CA ASP A 28 2.28 -13.38 8.58
C ASP A 28 2.86 -12.96 7.22
N HIS A 29 2.98 -11.65 6.98
CA HIS A 29 3.53 -11.10 5.73
C HIS A 29 5.04 -11.35 5.56
N ALA A 30 5.77 -11.58 6.67
CA ALA A 30 7.17 -11.97 6.63
C ALA A 30 7.38 -13.50 6.54
N GLY A 31 6.32 -14.31 6.65
CA GLY A 31 6.42 -15.76 6.73
C GLY A 31 7.14 -16.23 8.01
N LEU A 32 7.11 -15.42 9.09
CA LEU A 32 7.78 -15.69 10.35
C LEU A 32 6.78 -16.12 11.43
N PRO A 33 7.19 -17.00 12.36
CA PRO A 33 6.31 -17.43 13.47
C PRO A 33 6.06 -16.33 14.50
N LYS A 34 6.93 -15.32 14.56
CA LYS A 34 6.89 -14.20 15.49
C LYS A 34 7.81 -13.08 15.03
N VAL A 35 7.45 -11.83 15.35
CA VAL A 35 8.30 -10.64 15.19
C VAL A 35 8.31 -9.83 16.47
N GLN A 36 9.36 -9.03 16.69
CA GLN A 36 9.52 -8.17 17.87
C GLN A 36 9.86 -6.74 17.45
N ALA A 37 9.56 -5.78 18.32
CA ALA A 37 9.96 -4.39 18.11
C ALA A 37 11.49 -4.28 18.03
N GLY A 38 12.00 -3.54 17.05
CA GLY A 38 13.42 -3.35 16.80
C GLY A 38 14.04 -4.35 15.81
N GLU A 39 13.32 -5.38 15.41
CA GLU A 39 13.77 -6.28 14.33
C GLU A 39 13.62 -5.63 12.96
N LEU A 40 14.62 -5.83 12.09
CA LEU A 40 14.52 -5.53 10.66
C LEU A 40 13.98 -6.77 9.95
N ILE A 41 12.83 -6.62 9.30
CA ILE A 41 12.15 -7.72 8.60
C ILE A 41 11.79 -7.31 7.17
N GLU A 42 11.76 -8.26 6.28
CA GLU A 42 11.19 -8.10 4.93
C GLU A 42 9.77 -8.67 4.93
N VAL A 43 8.83 -7.90 4.39
CA VAL A 43 7.41 -8.27 4.34
C VAL A 43 6.87 -8.16 2.91
N GLY A 44 6.02 -9.09 2.53
CA GLY A 44 5.21 -8.94 1.32
C GLY A 44 4.18 -7.82 1.49
N LEU A 45 3.90 -7.08 0.42
CA LEU A 45 2.89 -6.03 0.40
C LEU A 45 1.64 -6.51 -0.34
N ASP A 46 0.47 -6.26 0.24
CA ASP A 46 -0.82 -6.46 -0.44
C ASP A 46 -1.12 -5.30 -1.38
N MET A 47 -0.92 -4.06 -0.91
CA MET A 47 -1.21 -2.84 -1.65
C MET A 47 -0.22 -1.72 -1.26
N VAL A 48 0.13 -0.89 -2.23
CA VAL A 48 0.87 0.36 -2.03
C VAL A 48 -0.07 1.52 -2.29
N LEU A 49 -0.28 2.36 -1.29
CA LEU A 49 -1.14 3.52 -1.38
C LEU A 49 -0.32 4.80 -1.55
N GLY A 50 -0.75 5.65 -2.48
CA GLY A 50 -0.22 6.99 -2.67
C GLY A 50 -1.33 8.03 -2.81
N ASN A 51 -1.17 9.17 -2.15
CA ASN A 51 -2.06 10.32 -2.25
C ASN A 51 -1.39 11.51 -2.95
N ASP A 52 -2.13 12.59 -3.15
CA ASP A 52 -1.67 13.80 -3.83
C ASP A 52 -0.62 14.63 -3.05
N VAL A 53 -0.28 14.22 -1.83
CA VAL A 53 0.85 14.75 -1.05
C VAL A 53 2.11 13.92 -1.29
N THR A 54 2.01 12.61 -1.16
CA THR A 54 3.14 11.68 -1.12
C THR A 54 3.52 11.11 -2.49
N ALA A 55 2.53 10.71 -3.30
CA ALA A 55 2.78 10.09 -4.59
C ALA A 55 3.55 10.97 -5.59
N PRO A 56 3.29 12.27 -5.75
CA PRO A 56 4.07 13.11 -6.67
C PRO A 56 5.56 13.17 -6.31
N VAL A 57 5.88 13.14 -5.02
CA VAL A 57 7.28 13.10 -4.55
C VAL A 57 7.92 11.76 -4.91
N ALA A 58 7.25 10.65 -4.62
CA ALA A 58 7.71 9.31 -4.95
C ALA A 58 7.89 9.12 -6.47
N ILE A 59 6.93 9.57 -7.28
CA ILE A 59 6.97 9.52 -8.75
C ILE A 59 8.18 10.29 -9.28
N LYS A 60 8.44 11.50 -8.74
CA LYS A 60 9.60 12.31 -9.12
C LYS A 60 10.92 11.61 -8.77
N GLU A 61 11.02 10.95 -7.62
CA GLU A 61 12.20 10.19 -7.27
C GLU A 61 12.38 8.94 -8.16
N LEU A 62 11.30 8.19 -8.41
CA LEU A 62 11.31 7.04 -9.31
C LEU A 62 11.73 7.40 -10.73
N SER A 63 11.36 8.57 -11.24
CA SER A 63 11.72 9.03 -12.59
C SER A 63 13.23 9.21 -12.81
N LYS A 64 14.03 9.24 -11.74
CA LYS A 64 15.50 9.30 -11.79
C LYS A 64 16.13 7.94 -12.12
N PHE A 65 15.41 6.86 -11.99
CA PHE A 65 15.88 5.52 -12.30
C PHE A 65 15.58 5.17 -13.77
N LYS A 66 16.48 4.41 -14.40
CA LYS A 66 16.34 4.02 -15.83
C LYS A 66 15.13 3.14 -16.07
N ASP A 67 14.82 2.26 -15.13
CA ASP A 67 13.63 1.42 -15.15
C ASP A 67 12.67 1.91 -14.07
N ASN A 68 11.75 2.79 -14.46
CA ASN A 68 10.77 3.41 -13.58
C ASN A 68 9.40 2.72 -13.64
N LYS A 69 9.38 1.47 -14.14
CA LYS A 69 8.15 0.68 -14.17
C LYS A 69 7.72 0.25 -12.77
N VAL A 70 6.42 0.18 -12.57
CA VAL A 70 5.87 -0.36 -11.34
C VAL A 70 6.05 -1.88 -11.29
N PHE A 71 6.24 -2.43 -10.08
CA PHE A 71 6.40 -3.87 -9.88
C PHE A 71 5.12 -4.66 -10.18
N ASP A 72 3.96 -4.08 -9.85
CA ASP A 72 2.63 -4.66 -10.06
C ASP A 72 1.60 -3.53 -10.08
N LYS A 73 1.00 -3.28 -11.24
CA LYS A 73 0.01 -2.22 -11.45
C LYS A 73 -1.29 -2.42 -10.68
N ASP A 74 -1.62 -3.67 -10.37
CA ASP A 74 -2.85 -4.04 -9.66
C ASP A 74 -2.70 -3.89 -8.14
N LYS A 75 -1.46 -3.78 -7.65
CA LYS A 75 -1.14 -3.57 -6.23
C LYS A 75 -0.80 -2.12 -5.87
N ILE A 76 -1.06 -1.18 -6.76
CA ILE A 76 -0.87 0.24 -6.50
C ILE A 76 -2.22 0.94 -6.56
N ALA A 77 -2.54 1.68 -5.49
CA ALA A 77 -3.70 2.55 -5.41
C ALA A 77 -3.25 4.01 -5.32
N LEU A 78 -3.83 4.87 -6.15
CA LEU A 78 -3.56 6.31 -6.15
C LEU A 78 -4.86 7.07 -5.94
N VAL A 79 -4.92 7.83 -4.82
CA VAL A 79 -6.12 8.55 -4.37
C VAL A 79 -5.79 10.03 -4.13
N PRO A 80 -6.19 10.95 -5.01
CA PRO A 80 -6.00 12.38 -4.81
C PRO A 80 -7.10 12.96 -3.91
N ASP A 81 -6.96 12.85 -2.60
CA ASP A 81 -8.00 13.22 -1.63
C ASP A 81 -7.62 14.35 -0.66
N HIS A 82 -6.31 14.66 -0.48
CA HIS A 82 -5.86 15.66 0.50
C HIS A 82 -6.02 17.10 0.02
N PHE A 83 -5.75 17.36 -1.26
CA PHE A 83 -5.81 18.70 -1.86
C PHE A 83 -6.91 18.84 -2.90
N THR A 84 -7.91 17.99 -2.83
CA THR A 84 -9.06 17.99 -3.73
C THR A 84 -10.33 18.40 -2.96
N PRO A 85 -11.12 19.37 -3.45
CA PRO A 85 -10.91 20.16 -4.67
C PRO A 85 -9.63 21.00 -4.62
N ASN A 86 -8.95 21.12 -5.79
CA ASN A 86 -7.65 21.78 -5.83
C ASN A 86 -7.76 23.27 -5.49
N LYS A 87 -7.05 23.72 -4.47
CA LYS A 87 -7.08 25.10 -3.98
C LYS A 87 -6.14 26.04 -4.75
N ASP A 88 -5.15 25.51 -5.43
CA ASP A 88 -4.10 26.25 -6.14
C ASP A 88 -3.52 25.42 -7.31
N ILE A 89 -2.67 26.09 -8.12
CA ILE A 89 -2.02 25.48 -9.28
C ILE A 89 -1.15 24.27 -8.85
N LYS A 90 -0.43 24.38 -7.75
CA LYS A 90 0.45 23.30 -7.28
C LYS A 90 -0.32 22.03 -6.91
N SER A 91 -1.46 22.19 -6.27
CA SER A 91 -2.36 21.06 -5.96
C SER A 91 -2.87 20.40 -7.25
N ALA A 92 -3.26 21.20 -8.24
CA ALA A 92 -3.70 20.70 -9.54
C ALA A 92 -2.58 19.99 -10.30
N GLU A 93 -1.34 20.50 -10.24
CA GLU A 93 -0.17 19.86 -10.83
C GLU A 93 0.14 18.51 -10.17
N ASN A 94 -0.02 18.39 -8.85
CA ASN A 94 0.14 17.13 -8.14
C ASN A 94 -0.88 16.08 -8.61
N CYS A 95 -2.16 16.45 -8.70
CA CYS A 95 -3.20 15.56 -9.21
C CYS A 95 -2.92 15.16 -10.67
N LYS A 96 -2.49 16.12 -11.50
CA LYS A 96 -2.08 15.85 -12.88
C LYS A 96 -0.91 14.86 -12.95
N CYS A 97 0.11 15.05 -12.11
CA CYS A 97 1.27 14.17 -12.04
C CYS A 97 0.85 12.72 -11.73
N MET A 98 -0.04 12.53 -10.76
CA MET A 98 -0.57 11.21 -10.41
C MET A 98 -1.37 10.59 -11.56
N ARG A 99 -2.22 11.36 -12.21
CA ARG A 99 -3.01 10.89 -13.35
C ARG A 99 -2.13 10.47 -14.52
N ASP A 100 -1.17 11.32 -14.90
CA ASP A 100 -0.25 11.02 -16.00
C ASP A 100 0.57 9.75 -15.70
N TYR A 101 1.00 9.58 -14.45
CA TYR A 101 1.71 8.40 -14.01
C TYR A 101 0.83 7.14 -14.01
N ALA A 102 -0.40 7.25 -13.54
CA ALA A 102 -1.37 6.14 -13.57
C ALA A 102 -1.63 5.66 -15.00
N ILE A 103 -1.82 6.58 -15.94
CA ILE A 103 -2.02 6.27 -17.36
C ILE A 103 -0.76 5.63 -17.96
N SER A 104 0.42 6.19 -17.70
CA SER A 104 1.68 5.69 -18.29
C SER A 104 2.09 4.31 -17.79
N ASN A 105 1.66 3.92 -16.59
CA ASN A 105 1.94 2.62 -15.97
C ASN A 105 0.73 1.68 -15.95
N ASP A 106 -0.39 2.08 -16.56
CA ASP A 106 -1.64 1.29 -16.62
C ASP A 106 -2.13 0.86 -15.23
N ILE A 107 -2.02 1.77 -14.23
CA ILE A 107 -2.41 1.47 -12.85
C ILE A 107 -3.91 1.27 -12.75
N THR A 108 -4.32 0.12 -12.24
CA THR A 108 -5.72 -0.28 -12.16
C THR A 108 -6.51 0.51 -11.13
N ASN A 109 -5.90 0.78 -9.96
CA ASN A 109 -6.60 1.41 -8.84
C ASN A 109 -6.27 2.92 -8.77
N TYR A 110 -6.62 3.67 -9.82
CA TYR A 110 -6.57 5.12 -9.81
C TYR A 110 -7.97 5.70 -9.63
N PHE A 111 -8.16 6.47 -8.57
CA PHE A 111 -9.43 7.10 -8.22
C PHE A 111 -9.42 8.57 -8.66
N GLU A 112 -10.00 8.84 -9.83
CA GLU A 112 -10.01 10.20 -10.41
C GLU A 112 -10.75 11.20 -9.50
N VAL A 113 -10.37 12.47 -9.63
CA VAL A 113 -11.05 13.60 -8.97
C VAL A 113 -12.54 13.57 -9.30
N GLY A 114 -13.37 13.54 -8.26
CA GLY A 114 -14.83 13.40 -8.38
C GLY A 114 -15.34 11.97 -8.22
N CYS A 115 -14.46 10.96 -8.33
CA CYS A 115 -14.77 9.55 -8.07
C CYS A 115 -13.94 8.98 -6.91
N MET A 116 -13.15 9.83 -6.23
CA MET A 116 -12.37 9.46 -5.05
C MET A 116 -13.21 9.58 -3.78
N GLY A 117 -12.70 8.98 -2.72
CA GLY A 117 -13.14 9.16 -1.33
C GLY A 117 -11.94 9.48 -0.44
N ILE A 118 -12.15 9.53 0.86
CA ILE A 118 -11.03 9.56 1.82
C ILE A 118 -10.29 8.24 1.72
N GLU A 119 -8.99 8.27 1.41
CA GLU A 119 -8.20 7.08 1.10
C GLU A 119 -8.28 5.99 2.16
N HIS A 120 -8.26 6.39 3.45
CA HIS A 120 -8.31 5.46 4.58
C HIS A 120 -9.67 4.82 4.82
N ALA A 121 -10.73 5.34 4.22
CA ALA A 121 -12.05 4.73 4.20
C ALA A 121 -12.31 4.00 2.87
N LEU A 122 -11.94 4.64 1.76
CA LEU A 122 -12.18 4.12 0.43
C LEU A 122 -11.56 2.73 0.20
N LEU A 123 -10.27 2.56 0.51
CA LEU A 123 -9.57 1.30 0.22
C LEU A 123 -10.02 0.13 1.09
N PRO A 124 -10.31 0.27 2.40
CA PRO A 124 -10.85 -0.83 3.20
C PRO A 124 -12.26 -1.26 2.80
N GLU A 125 -13.00 -0.44 2.03
CA GLU A 125 -14.37 -0.71 1.59
C GLU A 125 -14.45 -1.34 0.19
N GLN A 126 -13.31 -1.44 -0.54
CA GLN A 126 -13.21 -2.06 -1.86
C GLN A 126 -12.82 -3.54 -1.76
#